data_58a36d5357badb8cd21ad6f2f8d61bd6
#
_entry.id   58a36d5357badb8cd21ad6f2f8d61bd6
#
_cell.length_a   1.000
_cell.length_b   1.000
_cell.length_c   1.000
_cell.angle_alpha   90.00
_cell.angle_beta   90.00
_cell.angle_gamma   90.00
#
_symmetry.space_group_name_H-M   'P 1'
#
loop_
_entity.id
_entity.type
_entity.pdbx_description
1 polymer ?
#
loop_
_entity_poly.entity_id
_entity_poly.type
_entity_poly.pdbx_seq_one_letter_code
_entity_poly.pdbx_strand_id
1 'polypeptide(L)'
;MKKIAIRAGVASVIATFYVNSAWAILPIEHWQQPSGAQVWLVHSPSIPMVDVQLQFDGGSRRDPVGQEGLANATALMMGKGIQAAQGQKPLDENALGQAWADLGASLEASAGNDSFSFSLRSLTQPALLAQVTALASRQIAQPLWDGKVWQRERQRWTAGLAEADTRPGTVAGKAFAQAVYGGHPYGRFTTAQTLAQIDIPAMQAFYRQTVQPCRAKVSVVGALDKAQTDALVTQLLQLLLLAGLGAHRGH
;
A
#
# COMPACT_ATOMS: atom_id res chain seq x y z
N MET A 1 -43.81 69.93 40.17
CA MET A 1 -42.56 69.26 39.89
C MET A 1 -42.88 67.80 39.46
N LYS A 2 -42.89 67.57 38.13
CA LYS A 2 -43.24 66.26 37.55
C LYS A 2 -41.97 65.38 37.39
N LYS A 3 -41.91 64.26 38.08
CA LYS A 3 -40.86 63.29 37.87
C LYS A 3 -41.13 62.42 36.62
N ILE A 4 -40.33 62.59 35.62
CA ILE A 4 -40.31 61.72 34.42
C ILE A 4 -39.50 60.46 34.71
N ALA A 5 -40.15 59.29 34.77
CA ALA A 5 -39.50 58.01 34.90
C ALA A 5 -39.12 57.55 33.48
N ILE A 6 -37.83 57.46 33.21
CA ILE A 6 -37.30 56.89 32.00
C ILE A 6 -37.23 55.35 32.24
N ARG A 7 -38.10 54.64 31.57
CA ARG A 7 -38.01 53.15 31.48
C ARG A 7 -36.99 52.80 30.37
N ALA A 8 -35.80 52.46 30.77
CA ALA A 8 -34.83 51.87 29.85
C ALA A 8 -35.22 50.41 29.59
N GLY A 9 -35.74 50.17 28.40
CA GLY A 9 -35.95 48.81 27.89
C GLY A 9 -34.62 48.23 27.44
N VAL A 10 -34.10 47.26 28.21
CA VAL A 10 -32.97 46.41 27.78
C VAL A 10 -33.51 45.41 26.78
N ALA A 11 -33.33 45.72 25.49
CA ALA A 11 -33.56 44.76 24.42
C ALA A 11 -32.36 43.76 24.43
N SER A 12 -32.57 42.61 25.02
CA SER A 12 -31.62 41.47 24.99
C SER A 12 -31.65 40.90 23.58
N VAL A 13 -30.68 41.29 22.75
CA VAL A 13 -30.44 40.66 21.45
C VAL A 13 -29.75 39.31 21.72
N ILE A 14 -30.56 38.27 21.80
CA ILE A 14 -30.04 36.88 21.78
C ILE A 14 -29.53 36.63 20.35
N ALA A 15 -28.27 36.89 20.11
CA ALA A 15 -27.58 36.45 18.91
C ALA A 15 -27.49 34.93 18.95
N THR A 16 -28.42 34.26 18.30
CA THR A 16 -28.38 32.81 18.07
C THR A 16 -27.21 32.55 17.13
N PHE A 17 -26.07 32.20 17.70
CA PHE A 17 -24.97 31.63 16.93
C PHE A 17 -25.44 30.28 16.42
N TYR A 18 -25.86 30.21 15.18
CA TYR A 18 -25.96 28.96 14.44
C TYR A 18 -24.51 28.45 14.29
N VAL A 19 -24.12 27.57 15.19
CA VAL A 19 -22.92 26.76 15.00
C VAL A 19 -23.27 25.85 13.83
N ASN A 20 -22.94 26.29 12.62
CA ASN A 20 -22.85 25.39 11.50
C ASN A 20 -21.75 24.40 11.85
N SER A 21 -22.16 23.23 12.33
CA SER A 21 -21.25 22.10 12.44
C SER A 21 -20.72 21.84 11.04
N ALA A 22 -19.55 22.39 10.74
CA ALA A 22 -18.85 22.06 9.51
C ALA A 22 -18.52 20.55 9.60
N TRP A 23 -19.34 19.74 8.96
CA TRP A 23 -19.06 18.33 8.73
C TRP A 23 -17.92 18.27 7.73
N ALA A 24 -16.71 18.55 8.22
CA ALA A 24 -15.49 18.52 7.43
C ALA A 24 -15.00 17.06 7.21
N ILE A 25 -15.69 16.07 7.79
CA ILE A 25 -15.32 14.67 7.67
C ILE A 25 -16.22 14.05 6.61
N LEU A 26 -15.63 13.67 5.48
CA LEU A 26 -16.32 12.82 4.50
C LEU A 26 -16.69 11.50 5.17
N PRO A 27 -17.92 10.99 4.94
CA PRO A 27 -18.34 9.71 5.52
C PRO A 27 -17.43 8.58 5.00
N ILE A 28 -16.96 7.74 5.93
CA ILE A 28 -16.19 6.54 5.61
C ILE A 28 -17.17 5.37 5.59
N GLU A 29 -17.38 4.77 4.43
CA GLU A 29 -18.09 3.52 4.32
C GLU A 29 -17.15 2.35 4.59
N HIS A 30 -17.64 1.32 5.30
CA HIS A 30 -16.85 0.13 5.60
C HIS A 30 -17.70 -1.12 5.39
N TRP A 31 -17.10 -2.15 4.76
CA TRP A 31 -17.69 -3.48 4.61
C TRP A 31 -16.62 -4.56 4.45
N GLN A 32 -17.06 -5.80 4.57
CA GLN A 32 -16.24 -6.97 4.29
C GLN A 32 -16.69 -7.63 3.00
N GLN A 33 -15.73 -7.97 2.14
CA GLN A 33 -16.00 -8.75 0.92
C GLN A 33 -16.09 -10.25 1.21
N PRO A 34 -16.71 -11.05 0.30
CA PRO A 34 -16.71 -12.51 0.39
C PRO A 34 -15.32 -13.14 0.46
N SER A 35 -14.29 -12.47 -0.09
CA SER A 35 -12.88 -12.86 0.01
C SER A 35 -12.31 -12.76 1.42
N GLY A 36 -13.02 -12.10 2.35
CA GLY A 36 -12.55 -11.73 3.68
C GLY A 36 -11.88 -10.36 3.75
N ALA A 37 -11.58 -9.73 2.61
CA ALA A 37 -10.98 -8.40 2.56
C ALA A 37 -11.88 -7.36 3.23
N GLN A 38 -11.28 -6.52 4.06
CA GLN A 38 -11.95 -5.37 4.69
C GLN A 38 -11.77 -4.15 3.80
N VAL A 39 -12.85 -3.46 3.45
CA VAL A 39 -12.82 -2.31 2.53
C VAL A 39 -13.34 -1.06 3.24
N TRP A 40 -12.60 0.03 3.13
CA TRP A 40 -12.96 1.38 3.56
C TRP A 40 -13.01 2.29 2.35
N LEU A 41 -14.11 3.01 2.17
CA LEU A 41 -14.31 3.93 1.06
C LEU A 41 -14.58 5.35 1.58
N VAL A 42 -13.87 6.31 1.02
CA VAL A 42 -14.20 7.73 1.06
C VAL A 42 -14.57 8.15 -0.36
N HIS A 43 -15.88 8.31 -0.61
CA HIS A 43 -16.36 8.79 -1.90
C HIS A 43 -16.09 10.28 -2.07
N SER A 44 -15.28 10.66 -3.06
CA SER A 44 -14.92 12.05 -3.37
C SER A 44 -14.97 12.27 -4.89
N PRO A 45 -16.13 12.67 -5.44
CA PRO A 45 -16.36 12.75 -6.88
C PRO A 45 -15.79 14.01 -7.55
N SER A 46 -15.18 14.92 -6.80
CA SER A 46 -14.71 16.22 -7.30
C SER A 46 -13.66 16.10 -8.41
N ILE A 47 -12.84 15.08 -8.37
CA ILE A 47 -11.81 14.78 -9.37
C ILE A 47 -12.00 13.35 -9.84
N PRO A 48 -12.03 13.05 -11.16
CA PRO A 48 -12.26 11.70 -11.68
C PRO A 48 -11.03 10.80 -11.50
N MET A 49 -10.57 10.65 -10.27
CA MET A 49 -9.41 9.84 -9.86
C MET A 49 -9.78 8.92 -8.71
N VAL A 50 -9.01 7.85 -8.57
CA VAL A 50 -9.07 6.95 -7.43
C VAL A 50 -7.66 6.62 -6.95
N ASP A 51 -7.50 6.65 -5.64
CA ASP A 51 -6.38 6.11 -4.90
C ASP A 51 -6.84 4.85 -4.14
N VAL A 52 -6.14 3.75 -4.36
CA VAL A 52 -6.40 2.47 -3.69
C VAL A 52 -5.15 2.03 -2.96
N GLN A 53 -5.27 1.76 -1.68
CA GLN A 53 -4.20 1.15 -0.89
C GLN A 53 -4.64 -0.22 -0.40
N LEU A 54 -3.94 -1.26 -0.85
CA LEU A 54 -4.07 -2.61 -0.29
C LEU A 54 -2.97 -2.79 0.75
N GLN A 55 -3.33 -3.09 1.97
CA GLN A 55 -2.41 -3.27 3.09
C GLN A 55 -2.57 -4.68 3.68
N PHE A 56 -1.46 -5.32 3.95
CA PHE A 56 -1.37 -6.65 4.56
C PHE A 56 -0.54 -6.57 5.84
N ASP A 57 -0.89 -7.34 6.85
CA ASP A 57 -0.11 -7.47 8.08
C ASP A 57 1.19 -8.22 7.78
N GLY A 58 2.29 -7.49 7.72
CA GLY A 58 3.60 -7.96 7.27
C GLY A 58 4.69 -6.97 7.66
N GLY A 59 5.60 -6.68 6.72
CA GLY A 59 6.66 -5.70 6.91
C GLY A 59 7.90 -6.26 7.60
N SER A 60 8.88 -5.37 7.83
CA SER A 60 10.23 -5.76 8.28
C SER A 60 10.28 -6.38 9.67
N ARG A 61 9.28 -6.15 10.53
CA ARG A 61 9.20 -6.83 11.84
C ARG A 61 9.06 -8.35 11.72
N ARG A 62 8.62 -8.84 10.55
CA ARG A 62 8.47 -10.27 10.26
C ARG A 62 9.66 -10.88 9.53
N ASP A 63 10.67 -10.07 9.23
CA ASP A 63 11.91 -10.56 8.64
C ASP A 63 12.57 -11.56 9.59
N PRO A 64 12.97 -12.75 9.13
CA PRO A 64 13.76 -13.67 9.93
C PRO A 64 15.06 -13.02 10.39
N VAL A 65 15.55 -13.44 11.55
CA VAL A 65 16.87 -13.01 12.04
C VAL A 65 17.94 -13.45 11.03
N GLY A 66 18.77 -12.49 10.61
CA GLY A 66 19.79 -12.68 9.57
C GLY A 66 19.29 -12.46 8.15
N GLN A 67 18.00 -12.18 7.95
CA GLN A 67 17.42 -11.78 6.66
C GLN A 67 16.71 -10.42 6.76
N GLU A 68 17.20 -9.53 7.61
CA GLU A 68 16.68 -8.17 7.71
C GLU A 68 16.76 -7.45 6.36
N GLY A 69 15.63 -6.96 5.90
CA GLY A 69 15.43 -6.41 4.55
C GLY A 69 14.59 -7.29 3.61
N LEU A 70 14.18 -8.49 4.04
CA LEU A 70 13.41 -9.43 3.21
C LEU A 70 12.08 -8.83 2.73
N ALA A 71 11.32 -8.18 3.61
CA ALA A 71 10.06 -7.53 3.25
C ALA A 71 10.28 -6.42 2.19
N ASN A 72 11.32 -5.59 2.39
CA ASN A 72 11.66 -4.52 1.46
C ASN A 72 12.19 -5.05 0.12
N ALA A 73 13.01 -6.11 0.14
CA ALA A 73 13.48 -6.79 -1.06
C ALA A 73 12.31 -7.37 -1.86
N THR A 74 11.35 -7.99 -1.16
CA THR A 74 10.13 -8.51 -1.77
C THR A 74 9.32 -7.39 -2.42
N ALA A 75 9.09 -6.28 -1.73
CA ALA A 75 8.39 -5.11 -2.27
C ALA A 75 9.09 -4.54 -3.51
N LEU A 76 10.42 -4.40 -3.47
CA LEU A 76 11.22 -3.95 -4.61
C LEU A 76 11.01 -4.82 -5.84
N MET A 77 10.97 -6.14 -5.67
CA MET A 77 10.82 -7.08 -6.78
C MET A 77 9.43 -7.06 -7.42
N MET A 78 8.39 -6.53 -6.74
CA MET A 78 7.05 -6.38 -7.32
C MET A 78 7.02 -5.44 -8.53
N GLY A 79 7.92 -4.45 -8.61
CA GLY A 79 8.04 -3.53 -9.75
C GLY A 79 8.99 -4.00 -10.85
N LYS A 80 9.53 -5.23 -10.77
CA LYS A 80 10.58 -5.70 -11.68
C LYS A 80 10.07 -6.58 -12.82
N GLY A 81 8.75 -6.67 -12.99
CA GLY A 81 8.12 -7.37 -14.11
C GLY A 81 7.00 -8.31 -13.68
N ILE A 82 6.37 -8.91 -14.69
CA ILE A 82 5.23 -9.83 -14.56
C ILE A 82 5.52 -11.09 -15.36
N GLN A 83 5.20 -12.26 -14.80
CA GLN A 83 5.32 -13.55 -15.46
C GLN A 83 4.34 -13.71 -16.62
N ALA A 84 4.69 -14.58 -17.58
CA ALA A 84 3.75 -15.05 -18.58
C ALA A 84 2.64 -15.87 -17.91
N ALA A 85 1.39 -15.63 -18.29
CA ALA A 85 0.26 -16.45 -17.86
C ALA A 85 -0.91 -16.37 -18.82
N GLN A 86 -1.63 -17.48 -19.01
CA GLN A 86 -2.90 -17.53 -19.76
C GLN A 86 -2.82 -16.87 -21.16
N GLY A 87 -1.78 -17.17 -21.93
CA GLY A 87 -1.59 -16.62 -23.29
C GLY A 87 -1.09 -15.18 -23.33
N GLN A 88 -0.84 -14.55 -22.18
CA GLN A 88 -0.25 -13.22 -22.11
C GLN A 88 1.27 -13.32 -21.98
N LYS A 89 1.98 -12.47 -22.73
CA LYS A 89 3.45 -12.39 -22.67
C LYS A 89 3.93 -11.87 -21.31
N PRO A 90 5.12 -12.30 -20.87
CA PRO A 90 5.76 -11.70 -19.71
C PRO A 90 6.10 -10.23 -20.01
N LEU A 91 6.14 -9.42 -18.99
CA LEU A 91 6.64 -8.05 -19.05
C LEU A 91 7.89 -7.98 -18.17
N ASP A 92 9.00 -7.50 -18.73
CA ASP A 92 10.16 -7.12 -17.94
C ASP A 92 9.95 -5.76 -17.26
N GLU A 93 10.94 -5.28 -16.52
CA GLU A 93 10.89 -4.01 -15.79
C GLU A 93 10.56 -2.81 -16.71
N ASN A 94 11.16 -2.75 -17.89
CA ASN A 94 10.97 -1.65 -18.85
C ASN A 94 9.58 -1.71 -19.49
N ALA A 95 9.17 -2.89 -19.96
CA ALA A 95 7.85 -3.09 -20.54
C ALA A 95 6.72 -2.84 -19.54
N LEU A 96 6.92 -3.21 -18.28
CA LEU A 96 5.97 -2.91 -17.19
C LEU A 96 5.89 -1.41 -16.95
N GLY A 97 7.05 -0.73 -16.86
CA GLY A 97 7.09 0.73 -16.70
C GLY A 97 6.39 1.47 -17.84
N GLN A 98 6.62 1.03 -19.10
CA GLN A 98 5.95 1.59 -20.26
C GLN A 98 4.43 1.35 -20.21
N ALA A 99 3.99 0.15 -19.85
CA ALA A 99 2.56 -0.17 -19.73
C ALA A 99 1.84 0.73 -18.71
N TRP A 100 2.47 1.02 -17.58
CA TRP A 100 1.95 1.97 -16.60
C TRP A 100 1.93 3.40 -17.10
N ALA A 101 2.99 3.83 -17.79
CA ALA A 101 3.07 5.17 -18.36
C ALA A 101 1.99 5.40 -19.43
N ASP A 102 1.75 4.41 -20.30
CA ASP A 102 0.72 4.48 -21.36
C ASP A 102 -0.70 4.60 -20.77
N LEU A 103 -0.92 4.05 -19.58
CA LEU A 103 -2.19 4.16 -18.85
C LEU A 103 -2.31 5.44 -18.00
N GLY A 104 -1.22 6.23 -17.88
CA GLY A 104 -1.21 7.38 -16.97
C GLY A 104 -1.55 7.01 -15.52
N ALA A 105 -1.22 5.80 -15.11
CA ALA A 105 -1.51 5.23 -13.80
C ALA A 105 -0.24 4.69 -13.14
N SER A 106 -0.31 4.31 -11.87
CA SER A 106 0.82 3.70 -11.16
C SER A 106 0.38 2.65 -10.16
N LEU A 107 1.18 1.60 -10.02
CA LEU A 107 1.09 0.66 -8.91
C LEU A 107 2.47 0.50 -8.29
N GLU A 108 2.57 0.81 -7.01
CA GLU A 108 3.80 0.72 -6.23
C GLU A 108 3.61 -0.26 -5.07
N ALA A 109 4.63 -1.09 -4.82
CA ALA A 109 4.70 -1.93 -3.65
C ALA A 109 5.69 -1.35 -2.65
N SER A 110 5.37 -1.43 -1.37
CA SER A 110 6.23 -0.96 -0.29
C SER A 110 6.12 -1.85 0.95
N ALA A 111 7.15 -1.87 1.75
CA ALA A 111 7.14 -2.51 3.06
C ALA A 111 7.56 -1.51 4.13
N GLY A 112 6.69 -1.33 5.13
CA GLY A 112 7.03 -0.62 6.36
C GLY A 112 7.46 -1.59 7.45
N ASN A 113 7.43 -1.13 8.71
CA ASN A 113 7.73 -2.03 9.83
C ASN A 113 6.64 -3.09 10.03
N ASP A 114 5.37 -2.71 9.92
CA ASP A 114 4.22 -3.55 10.28
C ASP A 114 3.39 -4.01 9.09
N SER A 115 3.60 -3.43 7.92
CA SER A 115 2.75 -3.67 6.76
C SER A 115 3.53 -3.86 5.48
N PHE A 116 2.97 -4.68 4.61
CA PHE A 116 3.30 -4.76 3.20
C PHE A 116 2.12 -4.18 2.42
N SER A 117 2.38 -3.25 1.50
CA SER A 117 1.31 -2.47 0.86
C SER A 117 1.51 -2.35 -0.64
N PHE A 118 0.37 -2.25 -1.35
CA PHE A 118 0.32 -1.78 -2.74
C PHE A 118 -0.48 -0.49 -2.78
N SER A 119 0.02 0.50 -3.50
CA SER A 119 -0.64 1.78 -3.74
C SER A 119 -0.91 1.93 -5.24
N LEU A 120 -2.19 1.98 -5.61
CA LEU A 120 -2.66 2.14 -6.98
C LEU A 120 -3.28 3.53 -7.13
N ARG A 121 -2.87 4.26 -8.16
CA ARG A 121 -3.49 5.54 -8.56
C ARG A 121 -3.90 5.50 -10.01
N SER A 122 -5.14 5.92 -10.30
CA SER A 122 -5.69 5.95 -11.66
C SER A 122 -6.78 6.99 -11.83
N LEU A 123 -7.08 7.33 -13.08
CA LEU A 123 -8.34 7.97 -13.45
C LEU A 123 -9.49 6.94 -13.39
N THR A 124 -10.72 7.43 -13.19
CA THR A 124 -11.92 6.59 -13.04
C THR A 124 -12.71 6.39 -14.34
N GLN A 125 -12.15 6.77 -15.50
CA GLN A 125 -12.77 6.47 -16.80
C GLN A 125 -12.92 4.95 -16.96
N PRO A 126 -14.13 4.42 -17.25
CA PRO A 126 -14.38 2.97 -17.14
C PRO A 126 -13.45 2.09 -17.97
N ALA A 127 -13.20 2.47 -19.24
CA ALA A 127 -12.33 1.69 -20.14
C ALA A 127 -10.87 1.70 -19.67
N LEU A 128 -10.37 2.83 -19.16
CA LEU A 128 -9.03 2.98 -18.63
C LEU A 128 -8.89 2.21 -17.31
N LEU A 129 -9.82 2.41 -16.38
CA LEU A 129 -9.81 1.76 -15.07
C LEU A 129 -9.82 0.24 -15.20
N ALA A 130 -10.55 -0.31 -16.18
CA ALA A 130 -10.56 -1.75 -16.45
C ALA A 130 -9.17 -2.26 -16.87
N GLN A 131 -8.46 -1.54 -17.74
CA GLN A 131 -7.09 -1.89 -18.16
C GLN A 131 -6.10 -1.77 -17.00
N VAL A 132 -6.18 -0.70 -16.22
CA VAL A 132 -5.37 -0.47 -15.03
C VAL A 132 -5.57 -1.61 -14.03
N THR A 133 -6.82 -1.98 -13.75
CA THR A 133 -7.16 -3.04 -12.81
C THR A 133 -6.63 -4.41 -13.28
N ALA A 134 -6.74 -4.70 -14.57
CA ALA A 134 -6.20 -5.93 -15.15
C ALA A 134 -4.67 -6.01 -15.01
N LEU A 135 -3.96 -4.91 -15.32
CA LEU A 135 -2.51 -4.86 -15.17
C LEU A 135 -2.08 -4.97 -13.70
N ALA A 136 -2.76 -4.25 -12.80
CA ALA A 136 -2.51 -4.29 -11.36
C ALA A 136 -2.72 -5.70 -10.79
N SER A 137 -3.84 -6.34 -11.11
CA SER A 137 -4.15 -7.71 -10.67
C SER A 137 -3.07 -8.71 -11.11
N ARG A 138 -2.57 -8.59 -12.35
CA ARG A 138 -1.45 -9.42 -12.84
C ARG A 138 -0.16 -9.15 -12.09
N GLN A 139 0.22 -7.88 -11.89
CA GLN A 139 1.45 -7.53 -11.19
C GLN A 139 1.44 -7.99 -9.75
N ILE A 140 0.31 -7.90 -9.08
CA ILE A 140 0.13 -8.40 -7.71
C ILE A 140 0.20 -9.94 -7.68
N ALA A 141 -0.48 -10.64 -8.58
CA ALA A 141 -0.60 -12.09 -8.50
C ALA A 141 0.58 -12.86 -9.14
N GLN A 142 1.26 -12.26 -10.10
CA GLN A 142 2.23 -12.94 -10.98
C GLN A 142 3.54 -12.16 -11.13
N PRO A 143 4.18 -11.71 -10.03
CA PRO A 143 5.43 -10.97 -10.15
C PRO A 143 6.54 -11.81 -10.76
N LEU A 144 7.41 -11.17 -11.54
CA LEU A 144 8.56 -11.80 -12.16
C LEU A 144 9.70 -11.91 -11.14
N TRP A 145 9.94 -13.15 -10.65
CA TRP A 145 11.01 -13.44 -9.70
C TRP A 145 12.32 -13.75 -10.42
N ASP A 146 12.95 -12.73 -11.05
CA ASP A 146 14.19 -12.89 -11.79
C ASP A 146 15.42 -12.76 -10.86
N GLY A 147 16.19 -13.85 -10.74
CA GLY A 147 17.39 -13.89 -9.90
C GLY A 147 18.49 -12.95 -10.36
N LYS A 148 18.62 -12.67 -11.68
CA LYS A 148 19.63 -11.72 -12.20
C LYS A 148 19.26 -10.28 -11.84
N VAL A 149 17.96 -9.96 -11.94
CA VAL A 149 17.44 -8.66 -11.49
C VAL A 149 17.68 -8.49 -10.01
N TRP A 150 17.38 -9.52 -9.19
CA TRP A 150 17.66 -9.46 -7.76
C TRP A 150 19.15 -9.26 -7.44
N GLN A 151 20.06 -9.95 -8.12
CA GLN A 151 21.51 -9.75 -7.94
C GLN A 151 21.93 -8.30 -8.21
N ARG A 152 21.42 -7.71 -9.31
CA ARG A 152 21.69 -6.31 -9.65
C ARG A 152 21.18 -5.35 -8.56
N GLU A 153 19.94 -5.52 -8.12
CA GLU A 153 19.33 -4.67 -7.11
C GLU A 153 20.00 -4.83 -5.75
N ARG A 154 20.38 -6.05 -5.37
CA ARG A 154 21.13 -6.33 -4.15
C ARG A 154 22.49 -5.63 -4.13
N GLN A 155 23.21 -5.65 -5.25
CA GLN A 155 24.49 -4.93 -5.36
C GLN A 155 24.30 -3.42 -5.20
N ARG A 156 23.29 -2.84 -5.86
CA ARG A 156 22.96 -1.41 -5.72
C ARG A 156 22.60 -1.06 -4.28
N TRP A 157 21.78 -1.87 -3.66
CA TRP A 157 21.36 -1.64 -2.28
C TRP A 157 22.51 -1.76 -1.32
N THR A 158 23.38 -2.77 -1.47
CA THR A 158 24.59 -2.94 -0.66
C THR A 158 25.51 -1.72 -0.77
N ALA A 159 25.74 -1.20 -1.98
CA ALA A 159 26.52 0.02 -2.19
C ALA A 159 25.88 1.24 -1.51
N GLY A 160 24.57 1.39 -1.62
CA GLY A 160 23.82 2.47 -0.96
C GLY A 160 23.88 2.39 0.57
N LEU A 161 23.87 1.19 1.16
CA LEU A 161 24.06 1.01 2.61
C LEU A 161 25.47 1.45 3.05
N ALA A 162 26.50 1.04 2.31
CA ALA A 162 27.87 1.45 2.61
C ALA A 162 28.03 2.97 2.55
N GLU A 163 27.44 3.63 1.56
CA GLU A 163 27.43 5.09 1.48
C GLU A 163 26.66 5.73 2.64
N ALA A 164 25.46 5.20 2.96
CA ALA A 164 24.63 5.73 4.04
C ALA A 164 25.35 5.66 5.40
N ASP A 165 26.12 4.63 5.63
CA ASP A 165 26.87 4.42 6.88
C ASP A 165 28.05 5.40 7.07
N THR A 166 28.43 6.17 6.05
CA THR A 166 29.37 7.29 6.18
C THR A 166 28.72 8.55 6.73
N ARG A 167 27.39 8.63 6.78
CA ARG A 167 26.65 9.82 7.19
C ARG A 167 26.40 9.81 8.71
N PRO A 168 26.85 10.85 9.45
CA PRO A 168 26.69 10.90 10.92
C PRO A 168 25.26 10.70 11.39
N GLY A 169 24.27 11.27 10.68
CA GLY A 169 22.85 11.11 11.01
C GLY A 169 22.36 9.66 10.92
N THR A 170 22.83 8.89 9.94
CA THR A 170 22.51 7.47 9.80
C THR A 170 23.10 6.66 10.96
N VAL A 171 24.36 6.92 11.31
CA VAL A 171 25.04 6.23 12.41
C VAL A 171 24.34 6.54 13.74
N ALA A 172 24.05 7.82 13.99
CA ALA A 172 23.34 8.25 15.20
C ALA A 172 21.92 7.65 15.28
N GLY A 173 21.18 7.63 14.16
CA GLY A 173 19.84 7.03 14.08
C GLY A 173 19.84 5.52 14.36
N LYS A 174 20.82 4.78 13.83
CA LYS A 174 21.01 3.35 14.13
C LYS A 174 21.32 3.13 15.63
N ALA A 175 22.25 3.89 16.19
CA ALA A 175 22.60 3.80 17.59
C ALA A 175 21.41 4.13 18.52
N PHE A 176 20.64 5.17 18.18
CA PHE A 176 19.42 5.53 18.92
C PHE A 176 18.37 4.40 18.85
N ALA A 177 18.07 3.88 17.65
CA ALA A 177 17.09 2.81 17.52
C ALA A 177 17.53 1.53 18.24
N GLN A 178 18.81 1.20 18.21
CA GLN A 178 19.36 0.07 18.97
C GLN A 178 19.21 0.28 20.49
N ALA A 179 19.44 1.49 20.98
CA ALA A 179 19.28 1.82 22.40
C ALA A 179 17.81 1.77 22.86
N VAL A 180 16.88 2.24 22.01
CA VAL A 180 15.44 2.29 22.31
C VAL A 180 14.78 0.92 22.17
N TYR A 181 15.05 0.20 21.09
CA TYR A 181 14.35 -1.04 20.75
C TYR A 181 15.08 -2.32 21.18
N GLY A 182 16.40 -2.25 21.43
CA GLY A 182 17.18 -3.42 21.87
C GLY A 182 17.02 -4.61 20.92
N GLY A 183 16.54 -5.73 21.47
CA GLY A 183 16.28 -6.96 20.70
C GLY A 183 14.98 -6.97 19.90
N HIS A 184 14.14 -5.93 20.00
CA HIS A 184 12.88 -5.86 19.24
C HIS A 184 13.17 -5.75 17.73
N PRO A 185 12.31 -6.31 16.85
CA PRO A 185 12.49 -6.22 15.40
C PRO A 185 12.70 -4.81 14.84
N TYR A 186 12.15 -3.78 15.48
CA TYR A 186 12.32 -2.38 15.06
C TYR A 186 13.76 -1.85 15.24
N GLY A 187 14.57 -2.48 16.08
CA GLY A 187 15.99 -2.18 16.27
C GLY A 187 16.90 -2.93 15.32
N ARG A 188 16.37 -3.79 14.46
CA ARG A 188 17.16 -4.55 13.49
C ARG A 188 17.28 -3.79 12.18
N PHE A 189 18.47 -3.83 11.58
CA PHE A 189 18.75 -3.09 10.35
C PHE A 189 19.19 -4.03 9.25
N THR A 190 18.79 -3.69 8.03
CA THR A 190 19.34 -4.31 6.82
C THR A 190 20.84 -3.99 6.71
N THR A 191 21.62 -5.01 6.45
CA THR A 191 23.08 -4.93 6.23
C THR A 191 23.46 -5.65 4.96
N ALA A 192 24.69 -5.46 4.47
CA ALA A 192 25.23 -6.23 3.36
C ALA A 192 25.20 -7.74 3.63
N GLN A 193 25.46 -8.14 4.89
CA GLN A 193 25.43 -9.54 5.31
C GLN A 193 24.02 -10.12 5.27
N THR A 194 23.00 -9.41 5.79
CA THR A 194 21.63 -9.90 5.78
C THR A 194 21.06 -9.93 4.37
N LEU A 195 21.40 -8.94 3.51
CA LEU A 195 21.03 -8.97 2.09
C LEU A 195 21.62 -10.15 1.33
N ALA A 196 22.84 -10.60 1.71
CA ALA A 196 23.46 -11.77 1.10
C ALA A 196 22.72 -13.09 1.39
N GLN A 197 21.93 -13.14 2.46
CA GLN A 197 21.11 -14.30 2.86
C GLN A 197 19.71 -14.30 2.23
N ILE A 198 19.34 -13.22 1.52
CA ILE A 198 18.03 -13.11 0.88
C ILE A 198 18.11 -13.65 -0.55
N ASP A 199 17.27 -14.61 -0.87
CA ASP A 199 17.13 -15.21 -2.20
C ASP A 199 15.67 -15.15 -2.69
N ILE A 200 15.45 -15.54 -3.95
CA ILE A 200 14.10 -15.56 -4.56
C ILE A 200 13.15 -16.51 -3.80
N PRO A 201 13.53 -17.74 -3.43
CA PRO A 201 12.67 -18.61 -2.63
C PRO A 201 12.19 -17.98 -1.32
N ALA A 202 13.06 -17.29 -0.59
CA ALA A 202 12.70 -16.60 0.66
C ALA A 202 11.67 -15.47 0.41
N MET A 203 11.87 -14.64 -0.64
CA MET A 203 10.92 -13.60 -1.03
C MET A 203 9.56 -14.20 -1.42
N GLN A 204 9.55 -15.26 -2.20
CA GLN A 204 8.32 -15.96 -2.60
C GLN A 204 7.57 -16.55 -1.40
N ALA A 205 8.29 -17.12 -0.43
CA ALA A 205 7.71 -17.65 0.80
C ALA A 205 7.08 -16.53 1.64
N PHE A 206 7.83 -15.43 1.86
CA PHE A 206 7.32 -14.23 2.55
C PHE A 206 6.08 -13.68 1.86
N TYR A 207 6.11 -13.54 0.53
CA TYR A 207 5.00 -13.00 -0.25
C TYR A 207 3.73 -13.85 -0.11
N ARG A 208 3.83 -15.17 -0.29
CA ARG A 208 2.68 -16.10 -0.14
C ARG A 208 2.09 -16.10 1.26
N GLN A 209 2.91 -15.93 2.30
CA GLN A 209 2.44 -15.87 3.70
C GLN A 209 1.77 -14.54 4.03
N THR A 210 2.23 -13.45 3.43
CA THR A 210 1.81 -12.09 3.74
C THR A 210 0.62 -11.65 2.88
N VAL A 211 0.72 -11.80 1.55
CA VAL A 211 -0.25 -11.25 0.60
C VAL A 211 -1.36 -12.26 0.35
N GLN A 212 -2.33 -12.27 1.26
CA GLN A 212 -3.50 -13.16 1.21
C GLN A 212 -4.79 -12.33 1.15
N PRO A 213 -5.71 -12.59 0.20
CA PRO A 213 -6.93 -11.81 0.03
C PRO A 213 -7.76 -11.65 1.30
N CYS A 214 -7.89 -12.71 2.11
CA CYS A 214 -8.67 -12.69 3.36
C CYS A 214 -8.06 -11.81 4.48
N ARG A 215 -6.82 -11.38 4.32
CA ARG A 215 -6.11 -10.49 5.26
C ARG A 215 -5.95 -9.07 4.74
N ALA A 216 -6.45 -8.81 3.52
CA ALA A 216 -6.33 -7.49 2.91
C ALA A 216 -7.17 -6.45 3.67
N LYS A 217 -6.57 -5.32 3.97
CA LYS A 217 -7.21 -4.08 4.36
C LYS A 217 -7.08 -3.13 3.17
N VAL A 218 -8.22 -2.72 2.62
CA VAL A 218 -8.25 -1.92 1.40
C VAL A 218 -8.88 -0.58 1.70
N SER A 219 -8.10 0.49 1.52
CA SER A 219 -8.57 1.86 1.63
C SER A 219 -8.72 2.45 0.24
N VAL A 220 -9.88 3.01 -0.07
CA VAL A 220 -10.20 3.61 -1.36
C VAL A 220 -10.67 5.05 -1.14
N VAL A 221 -10.05 5.97 -1.84
CA VAL A 221 -10.44 7.39 -1.84
C VAL A 221 -10.57 7.85 -3.28
N GLY A 222 -11.71 8.44 -3.66
CA GLY A 222 -11.87 8.97 -5.00
C GLY A 222 -13.29 8.92 -5.55
N ALA A 223 -13.40 9.06 -6.87
CA ALA A 223 -14.65 9.22 -7.59
C ALA A 223 -15.27 7.87 -7.99
N LEU A 224 -15.31 6.92 -7.06
CA LEU A 224 -16.01 5.64 -7.21
C LEU A 224 -17.06 5.51 -6.13
N ASP A 225 -18.24 4.99 -6.49
CA ASP A 225 -19.24 4.59 -5.51
C ASP A 225 -18.90 3.21 -4.90
N LYS A 226 -19.75 2.78 -3.96
CA LYS A 226 -19.56 1.50 -3.25
C LYS A 226 -19.55 0.30 -4.18
N ALA A 227 -20.46 0.25 -5.17
CA ALA A 227 -20.56 -0.89 -6.08
C ALA A 227 -19.37 -0.97 -7.02
N GLN A 228 -18.93 0.18 -7.54
CA GLN A 228 -17.73 0.30 -8.37
C GLN A 228 -16.47 -0.08 -7.59
N THR A 229 -16.38 0.37 -6.34
CA THR A 229 -15.26 0.04 -5.45
C THR A 229 -15.22 -1.45 -5.13
N ASP A 230 -16.36 -2.06 -4.84
CA ASP A 230 -16.44 -3.49 -4.55
C ASP A 230 -16.01 -4.34 -5.76
N ALA A 231 -16.46 -3.96 -6.97
CA ALA A 231 -16.03 -4.61 -8.20
C ALA A 231 -14.53 -4.45 -8.47
N LEU A 232 -13.98 -3.25 -8.27
CA LEU A 232 -12.55 -2.97 -8.42
C LEU A 232 -11.70 -3.84 -7.49
N VAL A 233 -12.03 -3.88 -6.19
CA VAL A 233 -11.28 -4.66 -5.20
C VAL A 233 -11.38 -6.16 -5.49
N THR A 234 -12.57 -6.63 -5.88
CA THR A 234 -12.77 -8.03 -6.30
C THR A 234 -11.84 -8.41 -7.44
N GLN A 235 -11.75 -7.59 -8.50
CA GLN A 235 -10.87 -7.84 -9.63
C GLN A 235 -9.39 -7.78 -9.26
N LEU A 236 -8.97 -6.83 -8.42
CA LEU A 236 -7.58 -6.74 -7.94
C LEU A 236 -7.13 -7.99 -7.20
N LEU A 237 -8.00 -8.61 -6.42
CA LEU A 237 -7.70 -9.79 -5.60
C LEU A 237 -8.01 -11.13 -6.29
N GLN A 238 -8.72 -11.13 -7.41
CA GLN A 238 -9.21 -12.34 -8.07
C GLN A 238 -8.11 -13.34 -8.44
N LEU A 239 -7.02 -12.88 -9.05
CA LEU A 239 -5.92 -13.76 -9.45
C LEU A 239 -5.18 -14.35 -8.26
N LEU A 240 -5.08 -13.62 -7.14
CA LEU A 240 -4.54 -14.15 -5.89
C LEU A 240 -5.40 -15.27 -5.31
N LEU A 241 -6.74 -15.13 -5.37
CA LEU A 241 -7.67 -16.18 -4.94
C LEU A 241 -7.52 -17.45 -5.78
N LEU A 242 -7.41 -17.30 -7.10
CA LEU A 242 -7.21 -18.43 -8.01
C LEU A 242 -5.88 -19.14 -7.78
N ALA A 243 -4.81 -18.40 -7.53
CA ALA A 243 -3.49 -18.96 -7.21
C ALA A 243 -3.50 -19.72 -5.88
N GLY A 244 -4.18 -19.19 -4.85
CA GLY A 244 -4.34 -19.86 -3.55
C GLY A 244 -5.15 -21.16 -3.61
N LEU A 245 -6.22 -21.19 -4.40
CA LEU A 245 -7.05 -22.38 -4.61
C LEU A 245 -6.31 -23.50 -5.38
N GLY A 246 -5.37 -23.13 -6.26
CA GLY A 246 -4.51 -24.09 -6.96
C GLY A 246 -3.52 -24.80 -6.05
N ALA A 247 -2.98 -24.10 -5.05
CA ALA A 247 -2.02 -24.66 -4.10
C ALA A 247 -2.66 -25.70 -3.14
N HIS A 248 -3.96 -25.59 -2.84
CA HIS A 248 -4.67 -26.55 -1.98
C HIS A 248 -5.14 -27.83 -2.68
N ARG A 249 -5.11 -27.90 -4.02
CA ARG A 249 -5.51 -29.10 -4.79
C ARG A 249 -4.34 -30.05 -5.13
N GLY A 250 -3.13 -29.73 -4.71
CA GLY A 250 -1.90 -30.47 -5.02
C GLY A 250 -1.32 -31.27 -3.87
N HIS A 251 -2.13 -31.59 -2.84
CA HIS A 251 -1.74 -32.50 -1.74
C HIS A 251 -2.71 -33.67 -1.64
#